data_c6b9d8c203aed7402ed337873a1f0713
#
_entry.id   c6b9d8c203aed7402ed337873a1f0713
#
_cell.length_a   1.000
_cell.length_b   1.000
_cell.length_c   1.000
_cell.angle_alpha   90.00
_cell.angle_beta   90.00
_cell.angle_gamma   90.00
#
_symmetry.space_group_name_H-M   'P 1'
#
loop_
_entity.id
_entity.type
_entity.pdbx_description
1 polymer ?
#
loop_
_entity_poly.entity_id
_entity_poly.type
_entity_poly.pdbx_seq_one_letter_code
_entity_poly.pdbx_strand_id
1 'polypeptide(L)'
;MITTELWKENEGANLRNFHEEQDLKSVNGALALRKDIEKIIDKIWDEGFDNIFYIGIGGTYASAMQVEVYMRGRSKLPVYVENAAEFLTTGNKRFTNKSIAILSSVSGNTLEMIELVDKVHEIGGKVFSFIDTPNTVLTQPDKQDYLILYPKNEQLKFYMTANYFMFKNGEFAE
;
A
#
# COMPACT_ATOMS: atom_id res chain seq x y z
N MET A 1 25.48 8.24 -11.92
CA MET A 1 25.57 7.86 -10.50
C MET A 1 26.07 9.09 -9.76
N ILE A 2 25.27 9.67 -8.87
CA ILE A 2 25.70 10.79 -8.03
C ILE A 2 26.70 10.19 -7.02
N THR A 3 27.95 10.62 -7.08
CA THR A 3 28.96 10.13 -6.15
C THR A 3 28.76 10.76 -4.77
N THR A 4 29.22 10.09 -3.72
CA THR A 4 29.15 10.61 -2.34
C THR A 4 29.88 11.95 -2.18
N GLU A 5 30.84 12.23 -3.05
CA GLU A 5 31.58 13.51 -3.07
C GLU A 5 30.73 14.65 -3.65
N LEU A 6 30.05 14.41 -4.78
CA LEU A 6 29.09 15.39 -5.36
C LEU A 6 27.95 15.74 -4.38
N TRP A 7 27.54 14.78 -3.58
CA TRP A 7 26.58 14.99 -2.51
C TRP A 7 27.13 15.89 -1.40
N LYS A 8 28.37 15.63 -0.97
CA LYS A 8 29.05 16.44 0.06
C LYS A 8 29.35 17.86 -0.40
N GLU A 9 29.75 18.04 -1.66
CA GLU A 9 30.01 19.37 -2.23
C GLU A 9 28.74 20.25 -2.32
N ASN A 10 27.57 19.64 -2.50
CA ASN A 10 26.30 20.37 -2.57
C ASN A 10 25.57 20.47 -1.21
N GLU A 11 26.07 19.80 -0.15
CA GLU A 11 25.54 19.78 1.23
C GLU A 11 24.00 19.71 1.33
N GLY A 12 23.34 19.06 0.40
CA GLY A 12 21.88 18.99 0.35
C GLY A 12 21.19 20.32 0.07
N ALA A 13 21.94 21.37 -0.25
CA ALA A 13 21.46 22.75 -0.39
C ALA A 13 20.31 22.93 -1.39
N ASN A 14 20.13 22.00 -2.31
CA ASN A 14 19.07 22.00 -3.31
C ASN A 14 17.94 21.00 -3.06
N LEU A 15 18.01 20.22 -1.98
CA LEU A 15 16.93 19.29 -1.62
C LEU A 15 15.94 19.98 -0.70
N ARG A 16 14.91 20.57 -1.29
CA ARG A 16 13.78 21.12 -0.53
C ARG A 16 13.11 19.98 0.26
N ASN A 17 12.88 20.23 1.56
CA ASN A 17 12.17 19.32 2.45
C ASN A 17 12.88 17.99 2.77
N PHE A 18 14.20 17.89 2.56
CA PHE A 18 14.98 16.76 3.07
C PHE A 18 15.48 17.06 4.49
N HIS A 19 15.09 16.21 5.43
CA HIS A 19 15.49 16.27 6.83
C HIS A 19 15.97 14.89 7.25
N GLU A 20 17.28 14.64 7.14
CA GLU A 20 17.88 13.31 7.31
C GLU A 20 17.37 12.55 8.54
N GLU A 21 17.43 13.17 9.72
CA GLU A 21 16.98 12.52 10.97
C GLU A 21 15.49 12.15 10.93
N GLN A 22 14.66 13.07 10.41
CA GLN A 22 13.22 12.86 10.32
C GLN A 22 12.87 11.80 9.28
N ASP A 23 13.57 11.80 8.15
CA ASP A 23 13.36 10.84 7.07
C ASP A 23 13.82 9.45 7.49
N LEU A 24 14.98 9.32 8.15
CA LEU A 24 15.45 8.05 8.73
C LEU A 24 14.50 7.52 9.80
N LYS A 25 13.97 8.38 10.68
CA LYS A 25 12.97 7.99 11.67
C LYS A 25 11.70 7.47 11.01
N SER A 26 11.25 8.12 9.94
CA SER A 26 10.06 7.71 9.18
C SER A 26 10.28 6.36 8.48
N VAL A 27 11.43 6.14 7.86
CA VAL A 27 11.79 4.86 7.21
C VAL A 27 11.89 3.74 8.24
N ASN A 28 12.61 3.95 9.33
CA ASN A 28 12.78 2.95 10.39
C ASN A 28 11.45 2.58 11.05
N GLY A 29 10.56 3.57 11.25
CA GLY A 29 9.21 3.31 11.75
C GLY A 29 8.36 2.48 10.78
N ALA A 30 8.45 2.75 9.49
CA ALA A 30 7.76 1.93 8.49
C ALA A 30 8.32 0.50 8.45
N LEU A 31 9.64 0.33 8.53
CA LEU A 31 10.28 -1.00 8.58
C LEU A 31 9.87 -1.79 9.84
N ALA A 32 9.64 -1.11 10.96
CA ALA A 32 9.18 -1.75 12.19
C ALA A 32 7.79 -2.40 12.06
N LEU A 33 6.98 -1.98 11.07
CA LEU A 33 5.65 -2.57 10.78
C LEU A 33 5.74 -3.94 10.10
N ARG A 34 6.93 -4.38 9.69
CA ARG A 34 7.11 -5.60 8.92
C ARG A 34 6.36 -6.79 9.53
N LYS A 35 6.52 -7.04 10.81
CA LYS A 35 5.87 -8.18 11.48
C LYS A 35 4.34 -8.07 11.52
N ASP A 36 3.80 -6.87 11.63
CA ASP A 36 2.35 -6.65 11.63
C ASP A 36 1.78 -6.87 10.22
N ILE A 37 2.49 -6.41 9.20
CA ILE A 37 2.15 -6.67 7.79
C ILE A 37 2.19 -8.17 7.50
N GLU A 38 3.26 -8.86 7.87
CA GLU A 38 3.41 -10.31 7.69
C GLU A 38 2.25 -11.08 8.36
N LYS A 39 1.92 -10.73 9.61
CA LYS A 39 0.80 -11.35 10.35
C LYS A 39 -0.56 -11.13 9.69
N ILE A 40 -0.79 -9.95 9.11
CA ILE A 40 -2.03 -9.67 8.38
C ILE A 40 -2.08 -10.51 7.10
N ILE A 41 -0.98 -10.54 6.35
CA ILE A 41 -0.90 -11.29 5.09
C ILE A 41 -1.01 -12.80 5.34
N ASP A 42 -0.47 -13.32 6.45
CA ASP A 42 -0.67 -14.72 6.85
C ASP A 42 -2.15 -15.05 6.98
N LYS A 43 -2.94 -14.19 7.64
CA LYS A 43 -4.39 -14.37 7.74
C LYS A 43 -5.08 -14.34 6.38
N ILE A 44 -4.73 -13.35 5.54
CA ILE A 44 -5.27 -13.24 4.19
C ILE A 44 -4.94 -14.50 3.38
N TRP A 45 -3.72 -15.00 3.52
CA TRP A 45 -3.25 -16.21 2.82
C TRP A 45 -4.01 -17.46 3.25
N ASP A 46 -4.20 -17.64 4.56
CA ASP A 46 -4.90 -18.79 5.12
C ASP A 46 -6.40 -18.78 4.80
N GLU A 47 -7.02 -17.60 4.69
CA GLU A 47 -8.41 -17.43 4.26
C GLU A 47 -8.60 -17.67 2.76
N GLY A 48 -7.54 -17.51 1.98
CA GLY A 48 -7.53 -17.62 0.52
C GLY A 48 -8.11 -16.40 -0.18
N PHE A 49 -7.53 -16.08 -1.33
CA PHE A 49 -7.95 -14.96 -2.19
C PHE A 49 -7.75 -15.29 -3.67
N ASP A 50 -8.46 -14.57 -4.53
CA ASP A 50 -8.32 -14.74 -5.98
C ASP A 50 -7.22 -13.85 -6.57
N ASN A 51 -7.11 -12.62 -6.07
CA ASN A 51 -6.21 -11.60 -6.59
C ASN A 51 -6.03 -10.44 -5.62
N ILE A 52 -5.06 -9.58 -5.93
CA ILE A 52 -4.68 -8.42 -5.12
C ILE A 52 -4.85 -7.17 -5.98
N PHE A 53 -5.51 -6.17 -5.44
CA PHE A 53 -5.65 -4.85 -6.04
C PHE A 53 -4.99 -3.80 -5.15
N TYR A 54 -3.97 -3.12 -5.68
CA TYR A 54 -3.48 -1.89 -5.06
C TYR A 54 -4.28 -0.72 -5.64
N ILE A 55 -5.08 -0.06 -4.80
CA ILE A 55 -5.97 1.01 -5.25
C ILE A 55 -5.63 2.29 -4.52
N GLY A 56 -5.50 3.37 -5.25
CA GLY A 56 -5.17 4.68 -4.69
C GLY A 56 -5.66 5.84 -5.52
N ILE A 57 -5.42 7.05 -5.04
CA ILE A 57 -5.70 8.29 -5.76
C ILE A 57 -4.53 9.27 -5.58
N GLY A 58 -4.20 10.04 -6.61
CA GLY A 58 -3.08 10.98 -6.55
C GLY A 58 -1.75 10.29 -6.24
N GLY A 59 -1.06 10.73 -5.17
CA GLY A 59 0.25 10.21 -4.77
C GLY A 59 0.23 8.72 -4.40
N THR A 60 -0.81 8.25 -3.73
CA THR A 60 -0.94 6.83 -3.36
C THR A 60 -1.17 5.93 -4.57
N TYR A 61 -1.86 6.42 -5.60
CA TYR A 61 -1.96 5.74 -6.89
C TYR A 61 -0.60 5.64 -7.59
N ALA A 62 0.19 6.72 -7.58
CA ALA A 62 1.54 6.71 -8.13
C ALA A 62 2.45 5.68 -7.41
N SER A 63 2.33 5.54 -6.10
CA SER A 63 3.03 4.52 -5.32
C SER A 63 2.56 3.10 -5.68
N ALA A 64 1.28 2.91 -5.91
CA ALA A 64 0.71 1.63 -6.35
C ALA A 64 1.23 1.20 -7.74
N MET A 65 1.30 2.13 -8.70
CA MET A 65 1.85 1.84 -10.03
C MET A 65 3.30 1.32 -9.99
N GLN A 66 4.11 1.79 -9.05
CA GLN A 66 5.47 1.29 -8.87
C GLN A 66 5.50 -0.17 -8.40
N VAL A 67 4.57 -0.54 -7.53
CA VAL A 67 4.42 -1.95 -7.08
C VAL A 67 4.00 -2.85 -8.23
N GLU A 68 3.10 -2.40 -9.10
CA GLU A 68 2.72 -3.17 -10.28
C GLU A 68 3.94 -3.49 -11.16
N VAL A 69 4.72 -2.47 -11.50
CA VAL A 69 5.94 -2.65 -12.29
C VAL A 69 6.93 -3.60 -11.61
N TYR A 70 7.08 -3.47 -10.29
CA TYR A 70 7.96 -4.30 -9.49
C TYR A 70 7.52 -5.78 -9.49
N MET A 71 6.24 -6.05 -9.29
CA MET A 71 5.69 -7.41 -9.21
C MET A 71 5.56 -8.06 -10.59
N ARG A 72 5.19 -7.33 -11.63
CA ARG A 72 4.99 -7.84 -12.99
C ARG A 72 6.16 -8.66 -13.51
N GLY A 73 7.38 -8.27 -13.19
CA GLY A 73 8.59 -8.98 -13.61
C GLY A 73 9.08 -10.07 -12.67
N ARG A 74 8.42 -10.26 -11.51
CA ARG A 74 8.91 -11.10 -10.41
C ARG A 74 7.90 -12.09 -9.87
N SER A 75 6.61 -11.86 -10.11
CA SER A 75 5.53 -12.62 -9.49
C SER A 75 4.56 -13.18 -10.53
N LYS A 76 4.01 -14.35 -10.23
CA LYS A 76 2.88 -14.97 -10.94
C LYS A 76 1.54 -14.64 -10.26
N LEU A 77 1.55 -13.98 -9.12
CA LEU A 77 0.34 -13.56 -8.43
C LEU A 77 -0.48 -12.61 -9.32
N PRO A 78 -1.79 -12.79 -9.38
CA PRO A 78 -2.67 -11.88 -10.11
C PRO A 78 -2.80 -10.56 -9.34
N VAL A 79 -1.98 -9.58 -9.71
CA VAL A 79 -1.92 -8.26 -9.09
C VAL A 79 -2.37 -7.20 -10.09
N TYR A 80 -3.22 -6.29 -9.65
CA TYR A 80 -3.78 -5.20 -10.43
C TYR A 80 -3.60 -3.88 -9.68
N VAL A 81 -3.50 -2.80 -10.43
CA VAL A 81 -3.42 -1.45 -9.88
C VAL A 81 -4.51 -0.58 -10.50
N GLU A 82 -5.28 0.09 -9.66
CA GLU A 82 -6.43 0.89 -10.09
C GLU A 82 -6.39 2.29 -9.47
N ASN A 83 -6.88 3.25 -10.23
CA ASN A 83 -7.24 4.55 -9.68
C ASN A 83 -8.61 4.43 -9.00
N ALA A 84 -8.74 4.95 -7.78
CA ALA A 84 -9.99 4.83 -7.01
C ALA A 84 -11.21 5.41 -7.74
N ALA A 85 -11.08 6.60 -8.35
CA ALA A 85 -12.17 7.24 -9.08
C ALA A 85 -12.56 6.47 -10.35
N GLU A 86 -11.58 5.90 -11.05
CA GLU A 86 -11.84 5.05 -12.22
C GLU A 86 -12.51 3.74 -11.81
N PHE A 87 -12.05 3.10 -10.75
CA PHE A 87 -12.65 1.88 -10.23
C PHE A 87 -14.11 2.09 -9.81
N LEU A 88 -14.42 3.22 -9.16
CA LEU A 88 -15.79 3.56 -8.77
C LEU A 88 -16.72 3.76 -9.96
N THR A 89 -16.23 4.31 -11.05
CA THR A 89 -17.05 4.64 -12.24
C THR A 89 -17.17 3.49 -13.23
N THR A 90 -16.07 2.76 -13.47
CA THR A 90 -16.03 1.71 -14.50
C THR A 90 -16.05 0.30 -13.93
N GLY A 91 -15.62 0.14 -12.67
CA GLY A 91 -15.38 -1.16 -12.06
C GLY A 91 -14.24 -1.94 -12.73
N ASN A 92 -13.97 -3.12 -12.21
CA ASN A 92 -13.07 -4.07 -12.84
C ASN A 92 -13.65 -5.48 -12.72
N LYS A 93 -13.90 -6.16 -13.85
CA LYS A 93 -14.49 -7.50 -13.87
C LYS A 93 -13.65 -8.59 -13.20
N ARG A 94 -12.36 -8.31 -12.96
CA ARG A 94 -11.47 -9.23 -12.22
C ARG A 94 -11.61 -9.06 -10.71
N PHE A 95 -12.21 -7.97 -10.24
CA PHE A 95 -12.49 -7.77 -8.83
C PHE A 95 -13.67 -8.64 -8.41
N THR A 96 -13.44 -9.55 -7.47
CA THR A 96 -14.43 -10.55 -7.01
C THR A 96 -14.66 -10.41 -5.50
N ASN A 97 -15.56 -11.19 -4.96
CA ASN A 97 -15.78 -11.31 -3.51
C ASN A 97 -14.63 -12.00 -2.76
N LYS A 98 -13.58 -12.41 -3.46
CA LYS A 98 -12.32 -12.93 -2.89
C LYS A 98 -11.13 -12.05 -3.24
N SER A 99 -11.36 -10.85 -3.73
CA SER A 99 -10.30 -9.89 -3.98
C SER A 99 -9.87 -9.19 -2.70
N ILE A 100 -8.58 -8.87 -2.62
CA ILE A 100 -7.99 -8.05 -1.56
C ILE A 100 -7.66 -6.69 -2.13
N ALA A 101 -8.27 -5.63 -1.60
CA ALA A 101 -7.92 -4.25 -1.91
C ALA A 101 -6.92 -3.73 -0.90
N ILE A 102 -5.71 -3.40 -1.34
CA ILE A 102 -4.66 -2.78 -0.53
C ILE A 102 -4.67 -1.27 -0.80
N LEU A 103 -4.89 -0.49 0.24
CA LEU A 103 -5.12 0.95 0.17
C LEU A 103 -4.11 1.73 1.02
N SER A 104 -3.85 2.97 0.65
CA SER A 104 -3.21 3.94 1.54
C SER A 104 -3.92 5.29 1.47
N SER A 105 -4.12 5.94 2.63
CA SER A 105 -4.70 7.27 2.70
C SER A 105 -4.05 8.08 3.82
N VAL A 106 -3.51 9.25 3.45
CA VAL A 106 -2.91 10.17 4.42
C VAL A 106 -3.97 10.78 5.33
N SER A 107 -5.02 11.34 4.74
CA SER A 107 -6.08 12.02 5.51
C SER A 107 -7.08 11.07 6.17
N GLY A 108 -7.26 9.86 5.62
CA GLY A 108 -8.31 8.93 6.04
C GLY A 108 -9.75 9.42 5.83
N ASN A 109 -9.93 10.55 5.10
CA ASN A 109 -11.22 11.20 4.86
C ASN A 109 -11.46 11.55 3.39
N THR A 110 -10.61 11.07 2.46
CA THR A 110 -10.81 11.28 1.03
C THR A 110 -12.07 10.56 0.59
N LEU A 111 -13.02 11.30 -0.01
CA LEU A 111 -14.35 10.81 -0.32
C LEU A 111 -14.30 9.58 -1.23
N GLU A 112 -13.51 9.64 -2.30
CA GLU A 112 -13.37 8.53 -3.25
C GLU A 112 -12.79 7.28 -2.59
N MET A 113 -11.95 7.43 -1.56
CA MET A 113 -11.41 6.29 -0.82
C MET A 113 -12.44 5.68 0.13
N ILE A 114 -13.33 6.51 0.70
CA ILE A 114 -14.44 6.05 1.54
C ILE A 114 -15.45 5.27 0.67
N GLU A 115 -15.88 5.85 -0.44
CA GLU A 115 -16.79 5.22 -1.39
C GLU A 115 -16.18 3.93 -1.98
N LEU A 116 -14.88 3.92 -2.23
CA LEU A 116 -14.15 2.73 -2.68
C LEU A 116 -14.25 1.58 -1.66
N VAL A 117 -14.01 1.87 -0.39
CA VAL A 117 -14.12 0.86 0.69
C VAL A 117 -15.54 0.30 0.75
N ASP A 118 -16.55 1.17 0.70
CA ASP A 118 -17.95 0.74 0.67
C ASP A 118 -18.23 -0.15 -0.54
N LYS A 119 -17.71 0.21 -1.71
CA LYS A 119 -17.86 -0.58 -2.94
C LYS A 119 -17.16 -1.93 -2.87
N VAL A 120 -15.97 -1.99 -2.29
CA VAL A 120 -15.22 -3.25 -2.07
C VAL A 120 -16.04 -4.18 -1.17
N HIS A 121 -16.58 -3.68 -0.07
CA HIS A 121 -17.43 -4.46 0.85
C HIS A 121 -18.77 -4.86 0.23
N GLU A 122 -19.38 -4.00 -0.60
CA GLU A 122 -20.59 -4.33 -1.37
C GLU A 122 -20.37 -5.54 -2.28
N ILE A 123 -19.21 -5.65 -2.92
CA ILE A 123 -18.84 -6.79 -3.77
C ILE A 123 -18.50 -8.03 -2.93
N GLY A 124 -18.15 -7.85 -1.65
CA GLY A 124 -17.72 -8.91 -0.73
C GLY A 124 -16.22 -9.10 -0.67
N GLY A 125 -15.43 -8.22 -1.28
CA GLY A 125 -13.97 -8.18 -1.16
C GLY A 125 -13.52 -7.71 0.23
N LYS A 126 -12.23 -7.80 0.50
CA LYS A 126 -11.62 -7.36 1.76
C LYS A 126 -10.69 -6.19 1.57
N VAL A 127 -10.57 -5.37 2.60
CA VAL A 127 -9.75 -4.15 2.62
C VAL A 127 -8.60 -4.30 3.60
N PHE A 128 -7.38 -4.08 3.11
CA PHE A 128 -6.18 -3.88 3.92
C PHE A 128 -5.67 -2.46 3.73
N SER A 129 -5.78 -1.63 4.75
CA SER A 129 -5.46 -0.20 4.67
C SER A 129 -4.27 0.21 5.51
N PHE A 130 -3.50 1.15 4.96
CA PHE A 130 -2.52 1.97 5.67
C PHE A 130 -3.06 3.39 5.79
N ILE A 131 -3.39 3.83 7.00
CA ILE A 131 -3.94 5.17 7.24
C ILE A 131 -2.97 5.96 8.10
N ASP A 132 -2.62 7.18 7.64
CA ASP A 132 -1.64 8.02 8.34
C ASP A 132 -2.28 8.76 9.53
N THR A 133 -3.54 9.16 9.40
CA THR A 133 -4.26 9.97 10.41
C THR A 133 -5.24 9.11 11.19
N PRO A 134 -5.09 8.98 12.51
CA PRO A 134 -6.03 8.25 13.35
C PRO A 134 -7.37 8.99 13.52
N ASN A 135 -8.39 8.27 13.96
CA ASN A 135 -9.74 8.80 14.27
C ASN A 135 -10.43 9.48 13.07
N THR A 136 -10.25 8.92 11.89
CA THR A 136 -10.87 9.36 10.63
C THR A 136 -11.96 8.38 10.19
N VAL A 137 -12.71 8.71 9.14
CA VAL A 137 -13.77 7.83 8.63
C VAL A 137 -13.21 6.45 8.24
N LEU A 138 -12.08 6.42 7.52
CA LEU A 138 -11.46 5.16 7.10
C LEU A 138 -10.84 4.35 8.24
N THR A 139 -10.74 4.88 9.45
CA THR A 139 -10.26 4.11 10.61
C THR A 139 -11.39 3.48 11.44
N GLN A 140 -12.64 3.68 11.04
CA GLN A 140 -13.77 3.08 11.72
C GLN A 140 -13.81 1.55 11.50
N PRO A 141 -14.25 0.76 12.47
CA PRO A 141 -14.26 -0.72 12.38
C PRO A 141 -15.05 -1.28 11.19
N ASP A 142 -16.12 -0.60 10.78
CA ASP A 142 -16.97 -1.01 9.65
C ASP A 142 -16.34 -0.71 8.28
N LYS A 143 -15.22 0.02 8.25
CA LYS A 143 -14.48 0.37 7.04
C LYS A 143 -13.25 -0.50 6.80
N GLN A 144 -12.89 -1.39 7.72
CA GLN A 144 -11.62 -2.08 7.68
C GLN A 144 -11.72 -3.56 8.06
N ASP A 145 -11.15 -4.43 7.22
CA ASP A 145 -10.84 -5.82 7.60
C ASP A 145 -9.47 -5.90 8.25
N TYR A 146 -8.51 -5.14 7.71
CA TYR A 146 -7.14 -5.05 8.24
C TYR A 146 -6.65 -3.60 8.15
N LEU A 147 -6.13 -3.08 9.27
CA LEU A 147 -5.69 -1.69 9.39
C LEU A 147 -4.32 -1.59 10.04
N ILE A 148 -3.45 -0.80 9.43
CA ILE A 148 -2.21 -0.31 10.05
C ILE A 148 -2.24 1.22 10.06
N LEU A 149 -2.07 1.79 11.25
CA LEU A 149 -1.95 3.24 11.45
C LEU A 149 -0.47 3.60 11.49
N TYR A 150 0.01 4.29 10.46
CA TYR A 150 1.37 4.82 10.43
C TYR A 150 1.53 5.92 9.39
N PRO A 151 2.05 7.10 9.78
CA PRO A 151 2.25 8.21 8.86
C PRO A 151 3.40 7.97 7.88
N LYS A 152 3.21 8.44 6.64
CA LYS A 152 4.21 8.44 5.55
C LYS A 152 4.67 7.05 5.06
N ASN A 153 5.57 7.06 4.07
CA ASN A 153 6.20 5.87 3.49
C ASN A 153 5.23 4.81 2.93
N GLU A 154 4.13 5.25 2.31
CA GLU A 154 3.16 4.34 1.68
C GLU A 154 3.85 3.44 0.64
N GLN A 155 4.83 3.96 -0.08
CA GLN A 155 5.60 3.18 -1.04
C GLN A 155 6.33 2.01 -0.37
N LEU A 156 7.03 2.27 0.75
CA LEU A 156 7.73 1.22 1.50
C LEU A 156 6.74 0.21 2.09
N LYS A 157 5.60 0.68 2.63
CA LYS A 157 4.51 -0.17 3.11
C LYS A 157 4.00 -1.10 2.00
N PHE A 158 3.76 -0.57 0.80
CA PHE A 158 3.33 -1.36 -0.35
C PHE A 158 4.39 -2.37 -0.81
N TYR A 159 5.67 -1.99 -0.85
CA TYR A 159 6.75 -2.93 -1.18
C TYR A 159 6.87 -4.06 -0.15
N MET A 160 6.68 -3.79 1.14
CA MET A 160 6.69 -4.83 2.17
C MET A 160 5.52 -5.81 1.99
N THR A 161 4.32 -5.31 1.65
CA THR A 161 3.19 -6.21 1.34
C THR A 161 3.49 -7.07 0.10
N ALA A 162 3.97 -6.46 -0.98
CA ALA A 162 4.30 -7.14 -2.22
C ALA A 162 5.36 -8.22 -2.00
N ASN A 163 6.44 -7.90 -1.30
CA ASN A 163 7.51 -8.85 -1.00
C ASN A 163 7.01 -10.04 -0.20
N TYR A 164 6.18 -9.81 0.82
CA TYR A 164 5.70 -10.91 1.64
C TYR A 164 4.67 -11.78 0.93
N PHE A 165 3.80 -11.22 0.09
CA PHE A 165 2.94 -12.01 -0.78
C PHE A 165 3.76 -12.89 -1.74
N MET A 166 4.82 -12.36 -2.35
CA MET A 166 5.72 -13.13 -3.22
C MET A 166 6.48 -14.22 -2.45
N PHE A 167 6.90 -13.93 -1.20
CA PHE A 167 7.50 -14.92 -0.31
C PHE A 167 6.53 -16.07 -0.02
N LYS A 168 5.29 -15.77 0.36
CA LYS A 168 4.23 -16.78 0.59
C LYS A 168 3.94 -17.61 -0.66
N ASN A 169 4.08 -17.01 -1.84
CA ASN A 169 3.92 -17.70 -3.13
C ASN A 169 5.16 -18.50 -3.57
N GLY A 170 6.21 -18.55 -2.74
CA GLY A 170 7.44 -19.29 -3.03
C GLY A 170 8.34 -18.64 -4.08
N GLU A 171 8.17 -17.35 -4.34
CA GLU A 171 8.91 -16.59 -5.36
C GLU A 171 10.15 -15.88 -4.81
N PHE A 172 10.30 -15.84 -3.48
CA PHE A 172 11.48 -15.39 -2.77
C PHE A 172 11.92 -16.42 -1.73
N ALA A 173 13.24 -16.53 -1.52
CA ALA A 173 13.79 -17.12 -0.31
C ALA A 173 13.79 -16.09 0.84
N GLU A 174 13.71 -16.54 2.08
CA GLU A 174 13.89 -15.69 3.26
C GLU A 174 15.23 -14.93 3.26
#